data_984f069a5553726e4dbfce32831d3450
#
_entry.id   984f069a5553726e4dbfce32831d3450
#
_cell.length_a   1.000
_cell.length_b   1.000
_cell.length_c   1.000
_cell.angle_alpha   90.00
_cell.angle_beta   90.00
_cell.angle_gamma   90.00
#
_symmetry.space_group_name_H-M   'P 1'
#
loop_
_entity.id
_entity.type
_entity.pdbx_description
1 polymer ?
#
loop_
_entity_poly.entity_id
_entity_poly.type
_entity_poly.pdbx_seq_one_letter_code
_entity_poly.pdbx_strand_id
1 'polypeptide(L)'
;TIAGYEKHGAIVHYEPTPESDIPLKPEGFLLLDSGAQYTDGTTDITRTIQLGPVSDLHRRVYTLVLKGHLSLQNLCFPRGAAGTQLDAIARSAMWREGMNYMHGTGHGVGSYLSVHEGPHQIRQEYRGTPMVEGMTVTDEPGLYLADRFGVRIENTLLVVPYITTEFGRFVRFEPLTLCPIDTTPIVVDMLSAEERSVLNAYHQMVYERLSQLLNEDEREWLRIKTEAI
;
A
#
# COMPACT_ATOMS: atom_id res chain seq x y z
N THR A 1 -7.40 -1.60 -14.39
CA THR A 1 -7.85 -0.92 -13.16
C THR A 1 -8.94 -1.73 -12.50
N ILE A 2 -8.80 -2.03 -11.21
CA ILE A 2 -9.87 -2.57 -10.36
C ILE A 2 -10.51 -1.37 -9.65
N ALA A 3 -11.84 -1.24 -9.76
CA ALA A 3 -12.61 -0.19 -9.07
C ALA A 3 -13.74 -0.88 -8.27
N GLY A 4 -13.47 -1.23 -7.02
CA GLY A 4 -14.37 -1.97 -6.15
C GLY A 4 -15.06 -1.05 -5.13
N TYR A 5 -16.33 -0.71 -5.37
CA TYR A 5 -17.13 0.06 -4.42
C TYR A 5 -17.77 -0.86 -3.39
N GLU A 6 -17.60 -0.56 -2.10
CA GLU A 6 -18.18 -1.30 -0.97
C GLU A 6 -17.96 -2.83 -1.11
N LYS A 7 -19.02 -3.62 -1.22
CA LYS A 7 -18.94 -5.09 -1.30
C LYS A 7 -18.07 -5.60 -2.45
N HIS A 8 -17.97 -4.85 -3.54
CA HIS A 8 -17.11 -5.21 -4.67
C HIS A 8 -15.61 -5.04 -4.32
N GLY A 9 -15.26 -4.11 -3.44
CA GLY A 9 -13.92 -3.99 -2.89
C GLY A 9 -13.49 -5.20 -2.04
N ALA A 10 -14.43 -6.04 -1.58
CA ALA A 10 -14.11 -7.29 -0.89
C ALA A 10 -13.65 -8.42 -1.83
N ILE A 11 -13.74 -8.22 -3.15
CA ILE A 11 -13.25 -9.16 -4.16
C ILE A 11 -11.88 -8.66 -4.63
N VAL A 12 -10.82 -9.38 -4.29
CA VAL A 12 -9.42 -8.95 -4.49
C VAL A 12 -9.13 -8.52 -5.93
N HIS A 13 -9.61 -9.29 -6.91
CA HIS A 13 -9.50 -8.98 -8.33
C HIS A 13 -10.90 -8.79 -8.92
N TYR A 14 -11.61 -7.75 -8.42
CA TYR A 14 -12.96 -7.45 -8.91
C TYR A 14 -12.91 -7.03 -10.38
N GLU A 15 -13.74 -7.67 -11.18
CA GLU A 15 -13.98 -7.33 -12.58
C GLU A 15 -15.45 -7.01 -12.77
N PRO A 16 -15.83 -5.78 -13.18
CA PRO A 16 -17.22 -5.40 -13.36
C PRO A 16 -17.84 -6.11 -14.57
N THR A 17 -19.11 -6.49 -14.43
CA THR A 17 -19.97 -6.93 -15.53
C THR A 17 -21.16 -5.97 -15.65
N PRO A 18 -21.91 -5.96 -16.77
CA PRO A 18 -23.10 -5.12 -16.87
C PRO A 18 -24.10 -5.33 -15.73
N GLU A 19 -24.16 -6.54 -15.17
CA GLU A 19 -25.07 -6.89 -14.07
C GLU A 19 -24.53 -6.46 -12.69
N SER A 20 -23.22 -6.38 -12.54
CA SER A 20 -22.56 -6.02 -11.27
C SER A 20 -22.16 -4.54 -11.19
N ASP A 21 -22.20 -3.83 -12.31
CA ASP A 21 -21.88 -2.39 -12.34
C ASP A 21 -22.91 -1.59 -11.54
N ILE A 22 -22.41 -0.81 -10.59
CA ILE A 22 -23.23 0.01 -9.71
C ILE A 22 -22.68 1.44 -9.62
N PRO A 23 -23.56 2.46 -9.55
CA PRO A 23 -23.12 3.83 -9.37
C PRO A 23 -22.48 4.04 -7.98
N LEU A 24 -21.44 4.85 -7.94
CA LEU A 24 -20.88 5.33 -6.68
C LEU A 24 -21.88 6.22 -5.95
N LYS A 25 -21.89 6.12 -4.62
CA LYS A 25 -22.68 6.99 -3.74
C LYS A 25 -21.73 7.80 -2.85
N PRO A 26 -22.18 8.95 -2.30
CA PRO A 26 -21.39 9.75 -1.37
C PRO A 26 -21.37 9.11 0.04
N GLU A 27 -20.99 7.84 0.12
CA GLU A 27 -20.87 7.03 1.34
C GLU A 27 -19.91 5.85 1.08
N GLY A 28 -19.37 5.25 2.12
CA GLY A 28 -18.58 4.02 2.02
C GLY A 28 -17.18 4.20 1.42
N PHE A 29 -16.60 3.07 1.02
CA PHE A 29 -15.26 2.99 0.45
C PHE A 29 -15.25 2.66 -1.05
N LEU A 30 -14.37 3.32 -1.77
CA LEU A 30 -13.90 2.91 -3.10
C LEU A 30 -12.48 2.36 -2.98
N LEU A 31 -12.29 1.09 -3.27
CA LEU A 31 -10.98 0.49 -3.48
C LEU A 31 -10.64 0.66 -4.97
N LEU A 32 -9.58 1.40 -5.24
CA LEU A 32 -9.10 1.67 -6.59
C LEU A 32 -7.67 1.16 -6.72
N ASP A 33 -7.49 0.10 -7.52
CA ASP A 33 -6.21 -0.50 -7.87
C ASP A 33 -5.92 -0.24 -9.35
N SER A 34 -4.85 0.46 -9.63
CA SER A 34 -4.56 0.96 -10.96
C SER A 34 -3.07 0.87 -11.27
N GLY A 35 -2.76 0.45 -12.47
CA GLY A 35 -1.42 0.41 -12.99
C GLY A 35 -1.35 0.90 -14.42
N ALA A 36 -0.17 1.26 -14.85
CA ALA A 36 0.12 1.65 -16.22
C ALA A 36 1.47 1.08 -16.68
N GLN A 37 1.56 0.75 -17.95
CA GLN A 37 2.78 0.27 -18.58
C GLN A 37 3.37 1.35 -19.48
N TYR A 38 4.64 1.65 -19.23
CA TYR A 38 5.44 2.58 -20.02
C TYR A 38 6.65 1.84 -20.59
N THR A 39 7.29 2.42 -21.58
CA THR A 39 8.56 1.87 -22.13
C THR A 39 9.67 1.80 -21.09
N ASP A 40 9.62 2.68 -20.10
CA ASP A 40 10.66 2.83 -19.08
C ASP A 40 10.31 2.12 -17.76
N GLY A 41 9.06 1.67 -17.59
CA GLY A 41 8.64 0.98 -16.37
C GLY A 41 7.16 0.70 -16.29
N THR A 42 6.77 -0.09 -15.30
CA THR A 42 5.39 -0.41 -14.96
C THR A 42 5.07 0.20 -13.61
N THR A 43 3.89 0.80 -13.44
CA THR A 43 3.39 1.30 -12.16
C THR A 43 2.32 0.38 -11.60
N ASP A 44 2.25 0.31 -10.27
CA ASP A 44 1.24 -0.43 -9.53
C ASP A 44 0.91 0.32 -8.25
N ILE A 45 -0.38 0.56 -8.00
CA ILE A 45 -0.84 1.33 -6.85
C ILE A 45 -2.27 0.98 -6.50
N THR A 46 -2.53 0.78 -5.21
CA THR A 46 -3.90 0.73 -4.68
C THR A 46 -4.12 1.84 -3.65
N ARG A 47 -5.30 2.48 -3.75
CA ARG A 47 -5.83 3.36 -2.71
C ARG A 47 -7.25 2.94 -2.36
N THR A 48 -7.56 2.94 -1.07
CA THR A 48 -8.94 2.89 -0.59
C THR A 48 -9.34 4.29 -0.18
N ILE A 49 -10.41 4.79 -0.78
CA ILE A 49 -10.85 6.20 -0.68
C ILE A 49 -12.19 6.23 0.03
N GLN A 50 -12.32 7.07 1.05
CA GLN A 50 -13.60 7.33 1.71
C GLN A 50 -14.42 8.32 0.89
N LEU A 51 -15.58 7.90 0.39
CA LEU A 51 -16.48 8.73 -0.43
C LEU A 51 -17.48 9.55 0.40
N GLY A 52 -17.63 9.24 1.68
CA GLY A 52 -18.57 9.92 2.59
C GLY A 52 -18.65 9.18 3.92
N PRO A 53 -19.78 9.20 4.66
CA PRO A 53 -19.90 8.53 5.94
C PRO A 53 -19.56 7.04 5.87
N VAL A 54 -18.79 6.55 6.85
CA VAL A 54 -18.41 5.15 7.03
C VAL A 54 -18.60 4.72 8.48
N SER A 55 -18.73 3.42 8.74
CA SER A 55 -18.84 2.89 10.11
C SER A 55 -17.48 2.83 10.82
N ASP A 56 -17.52 2.69 12.15
CA ASP A 56 -16.31 2.48 12.96
C ASP A 56 -15.53 1.23 12.52
N LEU A 57 -16.23 0.20 12.03
CA LEU A 57 -15.58 -0.99 11.50
C LEU A 57 -14.76 -0.69 10.23
N HIS A 58 -15.29 0.12 9.31
CA HIS A 58 -14.53 0.57 8.14
C HIS A 58 -13.24 1.27 8.56
N ARG A 59 -13.34 2.24 9.45
CA ARG A 59 -12.22 3.01 9.97
C ARG A 59 -11.18 2.15 10.66
N ARG A 60 -11.63 1.21 11.51
CA ARG A 60 -10.76 0.26 12.20
C ARG A 60 -9.99 -0.62 11.22
N VAL A 61 -10.70 -1.24 10.25
CA VAL A 61 -10.11 -2.11 9.24
C VAL A 61 -9.13 -1.33 8.37
N TYR A 62 -9.49 -0.13 7.93
CA TYR A 62 -8.59 0.75 7.17
C TYR A 62 -7.30 1.02 7.94
N THR A 63 -7.42 1.39 9.22
CA THR A 63 -6.25 1.72 10.05
C THR A 63 -5.36 0.51 10.28
N LEU A 64 -5.92 -0.70 10.43
CA LEU A 64 -5.13 -1.94 10.56
C LEU A 64 -4.32 -2.25 9.28
N VAL A 65 -4.93 -2.07 8.11
CA VAL A 65 -4.22 -2.24 6.83
C VAL A 65 -3.10 -1.20 6.70
N LEU A 66 -3.40 0.07 7.01
CA LEU A 66 -2.40 1.15 7.02
C LEU A 66 -1.22 0.83 7.95
N LYS A 67 -1.47 0.32 9.15
CA LYS A 67 -0.39 -0.08 10.09
C LYS A 67 0.51 -1.15 9.47
N GLY A 68 -0.06 -2.13 8.80
CA GLY A 68 0.69 -3.17 8.10
C GLY A 68 1.57 -2.59 7.00
N HIS A 69 0.99 -1.73 6.17
CA HIS A 69 1.68 -1.02 5.09
C HIS A 69 2.85 -0.16 5.63
N LEU A 70 2.59 0.70 6.61
CA LEU A 70 3.64 1.57 7.18
C LEU A 70 4.76 0.76 7.84
N SER A 71 4.42 -0.36 8.51
CA SER A 71 5.41 -1.22 9.16
C SER A 71 6.35 -1.88 8.15
N LEU A 72 5.83 -2.32 7.00
CA LEU A 72 6.65 -2.92 5.95
C LEU A 72 7.44 -1.85 5.19
N GLN A 73 6.81 -0.76 4.78
CA GLN A 73 7.47 0.33 4.07
C GLN A 73 8.66 0.93 4.84
N ASN A 74 8.56 1.04 6.17
CA ASN A 74 9.62 1.59 7.03
C ASN A 74 10.66 0.56 7.47
N LEU A 75 10.56 -0.68 6.99
CA LEU A 75 11.42 -1.77 7.47
C LEU A 75 12.87 -1.64 6.98
N CYS A 76 13.80 -1.83 7.91
CA CYS A 76 15.21 -2.10 7.63
C CYS A 76 15.48 -3.58 7.91
N PHE A 77 16.18 -4.27 7.01
CA PHE A 77 16.40 -5.71 7.12
C PHE A 77 17.77 -6.14 6.57
N PRO A 78 18.28 -7.32 6.98
CA PRO A 78 19.52 -7.83 6.43
C PRO A 78 19.42 -8.05 4.93
N ARG A 79 20.42 -7.59 4.18
CA ARG A 79 20.54 -7.87 2.75
C ARG A 79 20.49 -9.38 2.50
N GLY A 80 19.61 -9.80 1.62
CA GLY A 80 19.43 -11.22 1.30
C GLY A 80 18.34 -11.91 2.12
N ALA A 81 17.61 -11.21 3.00
CA ALA A 81 16.42 -11.76 3.62
C ALA A 81 15.40 -12.17 2.55
N ALA A 82 14.73 -13.30 2.73
CA ALA A 82 13.65 -13.73 1.85
C ALA A 82 12.36 -12.96 2.17
N GLY A 83 11.54 -12.70 1.15
CA GLY A 83 10.27 -11.98 1.34
C GLY A 83 9.33 -12.64 2.34
N THR A 84 9.39 -13.96 2.52
CA THR A 84 8.64 -14.69 3.56
C THR A 84 8.96 -14.20 4.99
N GLN A 85 10.20 -13.75 5.25
CA GLN A 85 10.58 -13.19 6.55
C GLN A 85 9.96 -11.80 6.76
N LEU A 86 9.67 -11.07 5.68
CA LEU A 86 9.13 -9.70 5.71
C LEU A 86 7.59 -9.69 5.77
N ASP A 87 6.94 -10.70 5.20
CA ASP A 87 5.48 -10.80 5.07
C ASP A 87 4.76 -10.69 6.43
N ALA A 88 5.27 -11.35 7.46
CA ALA A 88 4.69 -11.30 8.80
C ALA A 88 4.67 -9.90 9.42
N ILE A 89 5.57 -9.00 9.00
CA ILE A 89 5.63 -7.62 9.48
C ILE A 89 4.36 -6.87 9.06
N ALA A 90 3.99 -6.97 7.78
CA ALA A 90 2.77 -6.35 7.26
C ALA A 90 1.49 -6.93 7.90
N ARG A 91 1.49 -8.23 8.26
CA ARG A 91 0.31 -8.90 8.82
C ARG A 91 0.15 -8.70 10.32
N SER A 92 1.22 -8.37 11.04
CA SER A 92 1.28 -8.40 12.51
C SER A 92 0.15 -7.61 13.19
N ALA A 93 -0.18 -6.41 12.68
CA ALA A 93 -1.26 -5.60 13.25
C ALA A 93 -2.64 -6.27 13.11
N MET A 94 -2.88 -6.89 11.96
CA MET A 94 -4.14 -7.59 11.64
C MET A 94 -4.27 -8.90 12.42
N TRP A 95 -3.20 -9.67 12.54
CA TRP A 95 -3.21 -10.94 13.31
C TRP A 95 -3.54 -10.75 14.78
N ARG A 96 -3.13 -9.63 15.39
CA ARG A 96 -3.50 -9.31 16.79
C ARG A 96 -5.01 -9.15 16.98
N GLU A 97 -5.72 -8.85 15.90
CA GLU A 97 -7.17 -8.71 15.88
C GLU A 97 -7.87 -9.96 15.31
N GLY A 98 -7.12 -11.05 15.06
CA GLY A 98 -7.65 -12.28 14.45
C GLY A 98 -8.05 -12.13 12.99
N MET A 99 -7.53 -11.11 12.29
CA MET A 99 -7.79 -10.84 10.88
C MET A 99 -6.59 -11.22 10.01
N ASN A 100 -6.86 -11.64 8.77
CA ASN A 100 -5.83 -12.04 7.82
C ASN A 100 -6.32 -11.84 6.38
N TYR A 101 -5.39 -11.80 5.44
CA TYR A 101 -5.66 -11.83 4.00
C TYR A 101 -4.90 -13.00 3.35
N MET A 102 -5.42 -13.50 2.21
CA MET A 102 -4.97 -14.76 1.61
C MET A 102 -4.10 -14.57 0.36
N HIS A 103 -3.86 -13.34 -0.08
CA HIS A 103 -2.92 -13.05 -1.18
C HIS A 103 -1.51 -12.72 -0.65
N GLY A 104 -0.54 -12.61 -1.53
CA GLY A 104 0.81 -12.13 -1.18
C GLY A 104 0.79 -10.67 -0.74
N THR A 105 1.70 -10.29 0.14
CA THR A 105 1.86 -8.89 0.57
C THR A 105 2.54 -8.04 -0.49
N GLY A 106 3.28 -8.67 -1.41
CA GLY A 106 3.94 -7.96 -2.50
C GLY A 106 4.61 -8.88 -3.50
N HIS A 107 4.90 -8.34 -4.65
CA HIS A 107 5.53 -9.01 -5.79
C HIS A 107 6.51 -8.07 -6.49
N GLY A 108 7.44 -8.62 -7.24
CA GLY A 108 8.28 -7.82 -8.14
C GLY A 108 7.44 -7.12 -9.20
N VAL A 109 7.88 -5.95 -9.63
CA VAL A 109 7.24 -5.15 -10.69
C VAL A 109 8.16 -5.10 -11.90
N GLY A 110 7.64 -5.42 -13.07
CA GLY A 110 8.38 -5.41 -14.32
C GLY A 110 8.70 -4.02 -14.84
N SER A 111 9.70 -3.93 -15.71
CA SER A 111 10.09 -2.63 -16.29
C SER A 111 9.36 -2.28 -17.58
N TYR A 112 8.67 -3.23 -18.23
CA TYR A 112 8.00 -3.00 -19.51
C TYR A 112 6.71 -3.79 -19.68
N LEU A 113 6.64 -5.06 -19.26
CA LEU A 113 5.56 -5.98 -19.60
C LEU A 113 4.70 -6.39 -18.42
N SER A 114 5.28 -6.99 -17.40
CA SER A 114 4.51 -7.64 -16.37
C SER A 114 4.43 -6.82 -15.09
N VAL A 115 3.22 -6.57 -14.62
CA VAL A 115 3.01 -5.99 -13.28
C VAL A 115 3.46 -6.99 -12.21
N HIS A 116 3.15 -8.28 -12.36
CA HIS A 116 3.63 -9.34 -11.49
C HIS A 116 4.90 -9.98 -12.06
N GLU A 117 6.06 -9.43 -11.79
CA GLU A 117 7.32 -9.94 -12.30
C GLU A 117 8.23 -10.40 -11.17
N GLY A 118 8.46 -11.72 -11.14
CA GLY A 118 9.39 -12.35 -10.20
C GLY A 118 10.86 -12.10 -10.56
N PRO A 119 11.79 -12.77 -9.85
CA PRO A 119 11.54 -13.97 -9.01
C PRO A 119 11.21 -13.70 -7.54
N HIS A 120 11.39 -12.49 -7.02
CA HIS A 120 11.15 -12.14 -5.63
C HIS A 120 9.68 -11.83 -5.36
N GLN A 121 9.23 -12.15 -4.15
CA GLN A 121 7.87 -11.90 -3.67
C GLN A 121 7.90 -11.76 -2.13
N ILE A 122 6.99 -10.97 -1.57
CA ILE A 122 6.71 -10.89 -0.14
C ILE A 122 5.40 -11.65 0.11
N ARG A 123 5.48 -12.85 0.69
CA ARG A 123 4.33 -13.72 0.89
C ARG A 123 4.58 -14.80 1.94
N GLN A 124 3.51 -15.43 2.43
CA GLN A 124 3.60 -16.47 3.47
C GLN A 124 4.36 -17.71 3.01
N GLU A 125 4.16 -18.13 1.76
CA GLU A 125 4.85 -19.31 1.23
C GLU A 125 6.32 -18.98 0.94
N TYR A 126 7.19 -19.86 1.37
CA TYR A 126 8.62 -19.71 1.18
C TYR A 126 8.99 -19.60 -0.31
N ARG A 127 9.66 -18.50 -0.64
CA ARG A 127 10.32 -18.26 -1.91
C ARG A 127 11.78 -17.89 -1.61
N GLY A 128 12.71 -18.71 -2.06
CA GLY A 128 14.13 -18.60 -1.72
C GLY A 128 14.89 -17.43 -2.33
N THR A 129 14.23 -16.57 -3.10
CA THR A 129 14.89 -15.42 -3.73
C THR A 129 15.24 -14.38 -2.67
N PRO A 130 16.52 -14.03 -2.52
CA PRO A 130 16.95 -13.00 -1.57
C PRO A 130 16.58 -11.61 -2.06
N MET A 131 16.12 -10.76 -1.14
CA MET A 131 15.91 -9.32 -1.41
C MET A 131 17.26 -8.60 -1.43
N VAL A 132 17.54 -7.92 -2.54
CA VAL A 132 18.79 -7.18 -2.73
C VAL A 132 18.53 -5.82 -3.37
N GLU A 133 19.52 -4.93 -3.28
CA GLU A 133 19.44 -3.57 -3.80
C GLU A 133 19.09 -3.54 -5.28
N GLY A 134 18.27 -2.59 -5.69
CA GLY A 134 17.79 -2.40 -7.05
C GLY A 134 16.51 -3.17 -7.39
N MET A 135 16.04 -4.07 -6.52
CA MET A 135 14.76 -4.74 -6.71
C MET A 135 13.60 -3.79 -6.41
N THR A 136 12.58 -3.82 -7.27
CA THR A 136 11.28 -3.17 -7.03
C THR A 136 10.29 -4.23 -6.55
N VAL A 137 9.48 -3.89 -5.56
CA VAL A 137 8.48 -4.80 -4.98
C VAL A 137 7.28 -4.03 -4.51
N THR A 138 6.07 -4.57 -4.64
CA THR A 138 4.87 -3.96 -4.05
C THR A 138 4.78 -4.23 -2.55
N ASP A 139 4.07 -3.36 -1.86
CA ASP A 139 3.66 -3.46 -0.45
C ASP A 139 2.17 -3.18 -0.41
N GLU A 140 1.36 -4.25 -0.46
CA GLU A 140 -0.08 -4.21 -0.72
C GLU A 140 -0.93 -5.01 0.28
N PRO A 141 -0.74 -4.87 1.59
CA PRO A 141 -1.61 -5.54 2.55
C PRO A 141 -3.06 -5.13 2.36
N GLY A 142 -3.99 -6.05 2.66
CA GLY A 142 -5.42 -5.79 2.54
C GLY A 142 -6.25 -6.54 3.56
N LEU A 143 -7.51 -6.16 3.71
CA LEU A 143 -8.53 -6.88 4.46
C LEU A 143 -9.85 -6.84 3.68
N TYR A 144 -10.49 -7.98 3.55
CA TYR A 144 -11.66 -8.17 2.70
C TYR A 144 -12.78 -8.82 3.49
N LEU A 145 -13.85 -8.07 3.73
CA LEU A 145 -15.02 -8.51 4.48
C LEU A 145 -16.14 -8.84 3.49
N ALA A 146 -16.29 -10.12 3.20
CA ALA A 146 -17.24 -10.61 2.20
C ALA A 146 -18.62 -9.96 2.33
N ASP A 147 -19.21 -9.59 1.20
CA ASP A 147 -20.49 -8.89 1.05
C ASP A 147 -20.59 -7.52 1.78
N ARG A 148 -19.48 -7.00 2.27
CA ARG A 148 -19.43 -5.70 2.96
C ARG A 148 -18.52 -4.71 2.27
N PHE A 149 -17.21 -4.80 2.48
CA PHE A 149 -16.21 -3.92 1.88
C PHE A 149 -14.82 -4.55 1.91
N GLY A 150 -13.92 -4.00 1.12
CA GLY A 150 -12.50 -4.32 1.17
C GLY A 150 -11.64 -3.07 1.32
N VAL A 151 -10.44 -3.28 1.86
CA VAL A 151 -9.39 -2.27 1.99
C VAL A 151 -8.08 -2.86 1.50
N ARG A 152 -7.39 -2.17 0.59
CA ARG A 152 -5.99 -2.38 0.22
C ARG A 152 -5.30 -1.03 0.12
N ILE A 153 -4.09 -0.94 0.63
CA ILE A 153 -3.22 0.23 0.49
C ILE A 153 -1.89 -0.29 -0.06
N GLU A 154 -1.45 0.30 -1.16
CA GLU A 154 -0.30 -0.20 -1.89
C GLU A 154 0.63 0.90 -2.37
N ASN A 155 1.92 0.67 -2.21
CA ASN A 155 2.99 1.38 -2.89
C ASN A 155 3.95 0.38 -3.56
N THR A 156 4.54 0.78 -4.67
CA THR A 156 5.74 0.15 -5.20
C THR A 156 6.96 0.72 -4.47
N LEU A 157 7.81 -0.17 -3.97
CA LEU A 157 9.00 0.14 -3.18
C LEU A 157 10.27 -0.27 -3.93
N LEU A 158 11.35 0.48 -3.74
CA LEU A 158 12.70 0.14 -4.20
C LEU A 158 13.55 -0.32 -3.01
N VAL A 159 14.26 -1.43 -3.16
CA VAL A 159 15.26 -1.86 -2.18
C VAL A 159 16.54 -1.05 -2.35
N VAL A 160 16.93 -0.29 -1.33
CA VAL A 160 18.12 0.57 -1.34
C VAL A 160 19.09 0.22 -0.20
N PRO A 161 20.39 0.51 -0.35
CA PRO A 161 21.35 0.37 0.75
C PRO A 161 20.92 1.18 1.98
N TYR A 162 21.17 0.66 3.17
CA TYR A 162 20.92 1.39 4.42
C TYR A 162 22.22 1.59 5.23
N ILE A 163 22.73 0.52 5.84
CA ILE A 163 23.91 0.56 6.69
C ILE A 163 24.73 -0.72 6.57
N THR A 164 26.04 -0.61 6.76
CA THR A 164 26.94 -1.77 6.93
C THR A 164 27.53 -1.71 8.33
N THR A 165 27.42 -2.83 9.06
CA THR A 165 27.92 -2.99 10.42
C THR A 165 28.78 -4.26 10.49
N GLU A 166 29.31 -4.57 11.67
CA GLU A 166 29.96 -5.86 11.96
C GLU A 166 29.02 -7.08 11.80
N PHE A 167 27.70 -6.85 11.87
CA PHE A 167 26.66 -7.86 11.67
C PHE A 167 26.27 -8.07 10.20
N GLY A 168 26.81 -7.27 9.27
CA GLY A 168 26.57 -7.40 7.84
C GLY A 168 26.01 -6.15 7.18
N ARG A 169 25.52 -6.34 5.95
CA ARG A 169 24.87 -5.30 5.17
C ARG A 169 23.37 -5.30 5.41
N PHE A 170 22.81 -4.12 5.60
CA PHE A 170 21.37 -3.91 5.73
C PHE A 170 20.85 -3.04 4.59
N VAL A 171 19.64 -3.30 4.21
CA VAL A 171 18.87 -2.56 3.19
C VAL A 171 17.58 -2.04 3.81
N ARG A 172 16.95 -1.11 3.13
CA ARG A 172 15.62 -0.59 3.48
C ARG A 172 14.79 -0.41 2.22
N PHE A 173 13.53 -0.09 2.40
CA PHE A 173 12.66 0.31 1.31
C PHE A 173 12.64 1.83 1.13
N GLU A 174 12.52 2.25 -0.13
CA GLU A 174 12.24 3.62 -0.55
C GLU A 174 10.98 3.62 -1.42
N PRO A 175 9.91 4.36 -1.08
CA PRO A 175 8.71 4.42 -1.89
C PRO A 175 8.96 5.06 -3.25
N LEU A 176 8.57 4.38 -4.32
CA LEU A 176 8.54 4.93 -5.69
C LEU A 176 7.18 5.56 -6.00
N THR A 177 6.10 5.01 -5.43
CA THR A 177 4.75 5.54 -5.60
C THR A 177 4.61 6.89 -4.92
N LEU A 178 4.19 7.91 -5.68
CA LEU A 178 3.96 9.28 -5.20
C LEU A 178 2.47 9.61 -5.30
N CYS A 179 1.69 9.19 -4.29
CA CYS A 179 0.25 9.45 -4.22
C CYS A 179 -0.19 9.53 -2.76
N PRO A 180 -0.97 10.53 -2.35
CA PRO A 180 -1.45 10.61 -0.98
C PRO A 180 -2.22 9.35 -0.56
N ILE A 181 -2.05 8.97 0.71
CA ILE A 181 -2.91 7.99 1.39
C ILE A 181 -4.05 8.76 2.04
N ASP A 182 -5.31 8.32 1.86
CA ASP A 182 -6.46 9.00 2.44
C ASP A 182 -6.41 8.95 3.97
N THR A 183 -6.30 10.11 4.62
CA THR A 183 -6.25 10.22 6.08
C THR A 183 -7.63 10.29 6.72
N THR A 184 -8.68 10.53 5.94
CA THR A 184 -10.05 10.70 6.44
C THR A 184 -10.57 9.53 7.28
N PRO A 185 -10.36 8.23 6.88
CA PRO A 185 -10.86 7.11 7.66
C PRO A 185 -9.96 6.70 8.82
N ILE A 186 -8.80 7.32 9.01
CA ILE A 186 -7.83 6.89 10.04
C ILE A 186 -8.39 7.09 11.44
N VAL A 187 -8.26 6.06 12.28
CA VAL A 187 -8.42 6.17 13.74
C VAL A 187 -7.05 6.51 14.33
N VAL A 188 -6.77 7.80 14.50
CA VAL A 188 -5.43 8.33 14.86
C VAL A 188 -4.88 7.69 16.14
N ASP A 189 -5.73 7.42 17.13
CA ASP A 189 -5.33 6.81 18.40
C ASP A 189 -4.86 5.35 18.27
N MET A 190 -5.14 4.68 17.14
CA MET A 190 -4.62 3.35 16.84
C MET A 190 -3.18 3.40 16.30
N LEU A 191 -2.71 4.54 15.82
CA LEU A 191 -1.36 4.71 15.30
C LEU A 191 -0.39 5.08 16.42
N SER A 192 0.77 4.42 16.44
CA SER A 192 1.89 4.84 17.28
C SER A 192 2.47 6.18 16.80
N ALA A 193 3.28 6.82 17.63
CA ALA A 193 3.99 8.04 17.23
C ALA A 193 4.94 7.80 16.04
N GLU A 194 5.57 6.62 15.98
CA GLU A 194 6.43 6.23 14.87
C GLU A 194 5.62 6.06 13.57
N GLU A 195 4.49 5.33 13.59
CA GLU A 195 3.64 5.14 12.42
C GLU A 195 3.11 6.47 11.88
N ARG A 196 2.70 7.40 12.75
CA ARG A 196 2.32 8.76 12.35
C ARG A 196 3.48 9.52 11.71
N SER A 197 4.67 9.43 12.30
CA SER A 197 5.86 10.07 11.75
C SER A 197 6.21 9.53 10.36
N VAL A 198 6.11 8.22 10.13
CA VAL A 198 6.35 7.59 8.82
C VAL A 198 5.33 8.07 7.79
N LEU A 199 4.04 8.10 8.13
CA LEU A 199 3.00 8.58 7.24
C LEU A 199 3.20 10.06 6.89
N ASN A 200 3.46 10.90 7.88
CA ASN A 200 3.68 12.33 7.67
C ASN A 200 4.93 12.59 6.80
N ALA A 201 6.01 11.85 7.02
CA ALA A 201 7.22 11.94 6.20
C ALA A 201 6.97 11.51 4.75
N TYR A 202 6.17 10.44 4.55
CA TYR A 202 5.75 10.01 3.22
C TYR A 202 4.90 11.08 2.52
N HIS A 203 3.91 11.66 3.20
CA HIS A 203 3.09 12.74 2.65
C HIS A 203 3.90 13.99 2.33
N GLN A 204 4.83 14.37 3.19
CA GLN A 204 5.76 15.49 2.91
C GLN A 204 6.56 15.24 1.63
N MET A 205 7.14 14.04 1.48
CA MET A 205 7.87 13.65 0.26
C MET A 205 6.97 13.72 -0.98
N VAL A 206 5.74 13.22 -0.91
CA VAL A 206 4.76 13.28 -2.01
C VAL A 206 4.51 14.74 -2.41
N TYR A 207 4.25 15.61 -1.45
CA TYR A 207 4.03 17.02 -1.71
C TYR A 207 5.25 17.70 -2.35
N GLU A 208 6.43 17.51 -1.78
CA GLU A 208 7.67 18.12 -2.27
C GLU A 208 8.01 17.71 -3.72
N ARG A 209 7.76 16.44 -4.06
CA ARG A 209 8.06 15.89 -5.38
C ARG A 209 7.03 16.31 -6.44
N LEU A 210 5.74 16.41 -6.09
CA LEU A 210 4.67 16.63 -7.05
C LEU A 210 4.21 18.09 -7.15
N SER A 211 4.29 18.89 -6.08
CA SER A 211 3.70 20.22 -6.03
C SER A 211 4.19 21.16 -7.13
N GLN A 212 5.43 20.99 -7.58
CA GLN A 212 6.03 21.82 -8.64
C GLN A 212 5.54 21.44 -10.05
N LEU A 213 4.89 20.29 -10.21
CA LEU A 213 4.38 19.77 -11.48
C LEU A 213 2.91 20.06 -11.68
N LEU A 214 2.24 20.60 -10.66
CA LEU A 214 0.80 20.80 -10.60
C LEU A 214 0.43 22.28 -10.77
N ASN A 215 -0.76 22.54 -11.31
CA ASN A 215 -1.33 23.87 -11.31
C ASN A 215 -1.72 24.32 -9.88
N GLU A 216 -2.20 25.55 -9.71
CA GLU A 216 -2.44 26.14 -8.40
C GLU A 216 -3.55 25.39 -7.61
N ASP A 217 -4.65 25.05 -8.27
CA ASP A 217 -5.78 24.34 -7.64
C ASP A 217 -5.41 22.90 -7.25
N GLU A 218 -4.72 22.20 -8.14
CA GLU A 218 -4.22 20.84 -7.88
C GLU A 218 -3.18 20.83 -6.75
N ARG A 219 -2.31 21.83 -6.69
CA ARG A 219 -1.30 21.99 -5.63
C ARG A 219 -1.95 22.22 -4.29
N GLU A 220 -2.98 23.06 -4.23
CA GLU A 220 -3.73 23.31 -2.99
C GLU A 220 -4.47 22.04 -2.55
N TRP A 221 -5.09 21.30 -3.49
CA TRP A 221 -5.68 20.00 -3.20
C TRP A 221 -4.65 19.04 -2.64
N LEU A 222 -3.47 18.93 -3.28
CA LEU A 222 -2.39 18.05 -2.82
C LEU A 222 -1.90 18.47 -1.43
N ARG A 223 -1.76 19.77 -1.17
CA ARG A 223 -1.37 20.30 0.14
C ARG A 223 -2.31 19.81 1.24
N ILE A 224 -3.63 19.93 1.01
CA ILE A 224 -4.65 19.46 1.96
C ILE A 224 -4.58 17.95 2.16
N LYS A 225 -4.37 17.17 1.08
CA LYS A 225 -4.32 15.71 1.13
C LYS A 225 -3.04 15.15 1.75
N THR A 226 -2.04 15.99 1.93
CA THR A 226 -0.73 15.61 2.53
C THR A 226 -0.48 16.30 3.86
N GLU A 227 -1.47 16.95 4.46
CA GLU A 227 -1.35 17.53 5.81
C GLU A 227 -1.00 16.45 6.84
N ALA A 228 -0.15 16.81 7.80
CA ALA A 228 0.25 15.93 8.89
C ALA A 228 -0.95 15.63 9.82
N ILE A 229 -0.99 14.41 10.37
CA ILE A 229 -2.01 13.95 11.32
C ILE A 229 -1.45 13.81 12.73
#